data_941759551015245442ccc996ecfc0a6a
#
_entry.id   941759551015245442ccc996ecfc0a6a
#
_cell.length_a   1.000
_cell.length_b   1.000
_cell.length_c   1.000
_cell.angle_alpha   90.00
_cell.angle_beta   90.00
_cell.angle_gamma   90.00
#
_symmetry.space_group_name_H-M   'P 1'
#
loop_
_entity.id
_entity.type
_entity.pdbx_description
1 polymer ?
#
loop_
_entity_poly.entity_id
_entity_poly.type
_entity_poly.pdbx_seq_one_letter_code
_entity_poly.pdbx_strand_id
1 'polypeptide(L)'
;MARTDPSSTGSNGISAFLVDATLDGIRVGDPPKMLGNEGSHACYVWFENCEVPADSIVGGQEGRGLKAALRGINHARLHVAATCVGQAIRLITEMTEYASKREQFGKRIGEFGQIAAMLADSQAEMAAGRALCLDCAKQFDAGDQIPFIDIASAKLFCSEMVSRVADRAVQVMGGLGYMEDLSDVPRLFRDVRLFRIFEGASQVQQGNIARSMMKDLSLIHISEPTRLSA
;
A
#
# COMPACT_ATOMS: atom_id res chain seq x y z
N MET A 1 -2.69 -16.25 -12.82
CA MET A 1 -1.90 -15.72 -13.98
C MET A 1 -0.95 -16.81 -14.42
N ALA A 2 -0.91 -17.09 -15.73
CA ALA A 2 -0.02 -18.09 -16.31
C ALA A 2 0.55 -17.57 -17.65
N ARG A 3 1.73 -18.08 -18.03
CA ARG A 3 2.30 -17.81 -19.35
C ARG A 3 1.69 -18.77 -20.34
N THR A 4 0.90 -18.25 -21.28
CA THR A 4 0.23 -19.01 -22.34
C THR A 4 1.01 -19.01 -23.66
N ASP A 5 1.88 -18.00 -23.86
CA ASP A 5 2.81 -17.97 -24.98
C ASP A 5 4.26 -18.10 -24.49
N PRO A 6 4.87 -19.30 -24.57
CA PRO A 6 6.24 -19.54 -24.12
C PRO A 6 7.29 -18.85 -25.02
N SER A 7 6.94 -18.46 -26.25
CA SER A 7 7.85 -17.75 -27.14
C SER A 7 7.99 -16.26 -26.79
N SER A 8 7.01 -15.70 -26.08
CA SER A 8 7.02 -14.31 -25.65
C SER A 8 7.72 -14.15 -24.30
N THR A 9 8.72 -13.30 -24.22
CA THR A 9 9.37 -12.89 -22.97
C THR A 9 8.66 -11.72 -22.28
N GLY A 10 7.75 -11.05 -22.99
CA GLY A 10 7.05 -9.86 -22.54
C GLY A 10 5.72 -10.15 -21.82
N SER A 11 5.01 -9.07 -21.51
CA SER A 11 3.69 -9.08 -20.87
C SER A 11 2.61 -9.73 -21.74
N ASN A 12 2.78 -9.70 -23.06
CA ASN A 12 1.80 -10.23 -24.03
C ASN A 12 1.75 -11.78 -24.02
N GLY A 13 2.69 -12.46 -23.38
CA GLY A 13 2.65 -13.90 -23.19
C GLY A 13 1.94 -14.35 -21.92
N ILE A 14 1.32 -13.46 -21.16
CA ILE A 14 0.71 -13.76 -19.85
C ILE A 14 -0.79 -13.53 -19.92
N SER A 15 -1.56 -14.58 -19.57
CA SER A 15 -3.02 -14.57 -19.46
C SER A 15 -3.46 -14.67 -18.00
N ALA A 16 -4.65 -14.15 -17.71
CA ALA A 16 -5.30 -14.30 -16.42
C ALA A 16 -6.44 -15.30 -16.55
N PHE A 17 -6.63 -16.12 -15.52
CA PHE A 17 -7.67 -17.13 -15.45
C PHE A 17 -8.46 -16.95 -14.15
N LEU A 18 -9.78 -17.11 -14.24
CA LEU A 18 -10.63 -17.31 -13.08
C LEU A 18 -10.81 -18.83 -12.90
N VAL A 19 -10.30 -19.36 -11.80
CA VAL A 19 -10.21 -20.80 -11.59
C VAL A 19 -10.95 -21.17 -10.32
N ASP A 20 -11.77 -22.23 -10.39
CA ASP A 20 -12.39 -22.81 -9.21
C ASP A 20 -11.31 -23.53 -8.37
N ALA A 21 -11.23 -23.18 -7.10
CA ALA A 21 -10.24 -23.75 -6.19
C ALA A 21 -10.46 -25.23 -5.86
N THR A 22 -11.60 -25.80 -6.27
CA THR A 22 -11.94 -27.22 -6.08
C THR A 22 -11.48 -28.12 -7.21
N LEU A 23 -10.91 -27.55 -8.29
CA LEU A 23 -10.40 -28.34 -9.43
C LEU A 23 -9.21 -29.22 -9.02
N ASP A 24 -9.15 -30.37 -9.65
CA ASP A 24 -7.99 -31.27 -9.52
C ASP A 24 -6.68 -30.55 -9.90
N GLY A 25 -5.62 -30.85 -9.18
CA GLY A 25 -4.32 -30.23 -9.37
C GLY A 25 -4.15 -28.88 -8.64
N ILE A 26 -5.16 -28.41 -7.91
CA ILE A 26 -5.03 -27.23 -7.05
C ILE A 26 -4.88 -27.65 -5.60
N ARG A 27 -3.86 -27.13 -4.94
CA ARG A 27 -3.63 -27.35 -3.51
C ARG A 27 -3.41 -26.01 -2.81
N VAL A 28 -4.24 -25.73 -1.81
CA VAL A 28 -4.12 -24.58 -0.93
C VAL A 28 -3.44 -25.02 0.37
N GLY A 29 -2.39 -24.34 0.77
CA GLY A 29 -1.65 -24.63 2.00
C GLY A 29 -2.21 -23.93 3.21
N ASP A 30 -1.72 -24.32 4.38
CA ASP A 30 -2.06 -23.65 5.63
C ASP A 30 -1.49 -22.23 5.68
N PRO A 31 -2.21 -21.29 6.28
CA PRO A 31 -1.71 -19.91 6.43
C PRO A 31 -0.54 -19.90 7.43
N PRO A 32 0.62 -19.32 7.04
CA PRO A 32 1.74 -19.15 7.96
C PRO A 32 1.39 -18.11 9.05
N LYS A 33 2.02 -18.26 10.22
CA LYS A 33 1.97 -17.21 11.24
C LYS A 33 2.63 -15.93 10.71
N MET A 34 1.89 -14.84 10.70
CA MET A 34 2.38 -13.53 10.29
C MET A 34 2.73 -12.66 11.50
N LEU A 35 3.50 -11.59 11.29
CA LEU A 35 3.85 -10.61 12.31
C LEU A 35 2.63 -9.87 12.86
N GLY A 36 1.66 -9.59 12.00
CA GLY A 36 0.39 -8.91 12.27
C GLY A 36 -0.65 -9.33 11.24
N ASN A 37 -1.76 -8.60 11.16
CA ASN A 37 -2.91 -8.94 10.32
C ASN A 37 -3.48 -10.33 10.65
N GLU A 38 -3.61 -10.62 11.92
CA GLU A 38 -4.26 -11.83 12.41
C GLU A 38 -5.69 -11.90 11.86
N GLY A 39 -6.09 -13.08 11.39
CA GLY A 39 -7.37 -13.27 10.69
C GLY A 39 -7.30 -13.08 9.18
N SER A 40 -6.18 -12.59 8.62
CA SER A 40 -5.92 -12.65 7.18
C SER A 40 -5.32 -14.02 6.82
N HIS A 41 -5.90 -14.68 5.81
CA HIS A 41 -5.49 -16.01 5.38
C HIS A 41 -4.67 -15.95 4.08
N ALA A 42 -3.47 -15.36 4.14
CA ALA A 42 -2.52 -15.45 3.03
C ALA A 42 -1.81 -16.81 3.08
N CYS A 43 -1.92 -17.63 2.04
CA CYS A 43 -1.33 -18.96 1.97
C CYS A 43 -0.68 -19.21 0.61
N TYR A 44 0.09 -20.27 0.52
CA TYR A 44 0.62 -20.77 -0.75
C TYR A 44 -0.48 -21.52 -1.49
N VAL A 45 -0.53 -21.34 -2.81
CA VAL A 45 -1.40 -22.09 -3.70
C VAL A 45 -0.52 -22.73 -4.78
N TRP A 46 -0.65 -24.05 -4.96
CA TRP A 46 0.04 -24.80 -5.98
C TRP A 46 -0.91 -25.22 -7.07
N PHE A 47 -0.44 -25.15 -8.32
CA PHE A 47 -1.14 -25.61 -9.51
C PHE A 47 -0.25 -26.68 -10.17
N GLU A 48 -0.67 -27.93 -10.15
CA GLU A 48 0.08 -29.07 -10.67
C GLU A 48 -0.79 -29.85 -11.67
N ASN A 49 -0.47 -29.73 -12.95
CA ASN A 49 -1.25 -30.35 -14.05
C ASN A 49 -2.75 -30.01 -13.97
N CYS A 50 -3.08 -28.80 -13.56
CA CYS A 50 -4.46 -28.35 -13.42
C CYS A 50 -5.04 -28.00 -14.79
N GLU A 51 -6.07 -28.72 -15.20
CA GLU A 51 -6.82 -28.45 -16.43
C GLU A 51 -7.93 -27.44 -16.13
N VAL A 52 -7.97 -26.35 -16.89
CA VAL A 52 -9.00 -25.30 -16.74
C VAL A 52 -9.77 -25.14 -18.03
N PRO A 53 -11.10 -24.88 -17.98
CA PRO A 53 -11.90 -24.59 -19.17
C PRO A 53 -11.37 -23.37 -19.95
N ALA A 54 -11.45 -23.40 -21.28
CA ALA A 54 -10.95 -22.32 -22.13
C ALA A 54 -11.66 -20.97 -21.87
N ASP A 55 -12.90 -21.00 -21.42
CA ASP A 55 -13.70 -19.82 -21.05
C ASP A 55 -13.32 -19.21 -19.69
N SER A 56 -12.44 -19.89 -18.93
CA SER A 56 -11.84 -19.35 -17.69
C SER A 56 -10.91 -18.15 -17.93
N ILE A 57 -10.55 -17.87 -19.18
CA ILE A 57 -9.66 -16.74 -19.53
C ILE A 57 -10.40 -15.42 -19.29
N VAL A 58 -9.86 -14.60 -18.41
CA VAL A 58 -10.40 -13.27 -18.10
C VAL A 58 -10.29 -12.36 -19.34
N GLY A 59 -11.44 -11.91 -19.83
CA GLY A 59 -11.54 -11.08 -21.04
C GLY A 59 -11.49 -11.84 -22.35
N GLY A 60 -11.53 -13.19 -22.33
CA GLY A 60 -11.68 -14.04 -23.52
C GLY A 60 -10.50 -14.02 -24.49
N GLN A 61 -9.36 -13.41 -24.13
CA GLN A 61 -8.18 -13.30 -24.99
C GLN A 61 -6.90 -13.60 -24.22
N GLU A 62 -6.07 -14.45 -24.81
CA GLU A 62 -4.72 -14.68 -24.30
C GLU A 62 -3.82 -13.43 -24.40
N GLY A 63 -2.79 -13.40 -23.55
CA GLY A 63 -1.78 -12.35 -23.58
C GLY A 63 -2.20 -10.99 -23.00
N ARG A 64 -3.41 -10.85 -22.47
CA ARG A 64 -3.89 -9.60 -21.88
C ARG A 64 -3.98 -9.61 -20.36
N GLY A 65 -3.63 -10.72 -19.73
CA GLY A 65 -3.80 -10.92 -18.30
C GLY A 65 -2.98 -9.96 -17.45
N LEU A 66 -1.71 -9.74 -17.77
CA LEU A 66 -0.87 -8.83 -16.97
C LEU A 66 -1.37 -7.39 -17.02
N LYS A 67 -1.83 -6.90 -18.17
CA LYS A 67 -2.39 -5.55 -18.30
C LYS A 67 -3.66 -5.37 -17.47
N ALA A 68 -4.54 -6.38 -17.47
CA ALA A 68 -5.76 -6.37 -16.66
C ALA A 68 -5.42 -6.39 -15.15
N ALA A 69 -4.49 -7.25 -14.73
CA ALA A 69 -4.04 -7.33 -13.35
C ALA A 69 -3.41 -6.03 -12.86
N LEU A 70 -2.57 -5.38 -13.65
CA LEU A 70 -1.94 -4.10 -13.28
C LEU A 70 -2.96 -2.97 -13.09
N ARG A 71 -4.06 -2.97 -13.84
CA ARG A 71 -5.17 -2.03 -13.60
C ARG A 71 -5.81 -2.28 -12.23
N GLY A 72 -6.11 -3.53 -11.88
CA GLY A 72 -6.64 -3.90 -10.56
C GLY A 72 -5.69 -3.52 -9.41
N ILE A 73 -4.39 -3.74 -9.60
CA ILE A 73 -3.35 -3.38 -8.63
C ILE A 73 -3.32 -1.86 -8.35
N ASN A 74 -3.59 -1.01 -9.33
CA ASN A 74 -3.65 0.43 -9.10
C ASN A 74 -4.81 0.83 -8.19
N HIS A 75 -5.99 0.21 -8.35
CA HIS A 75 -7.09 0.38 -7.41
C HIS A 75 -6.71 -0.12 -6.01
N ALA A 76 -6.10 -1.31 -5.91
CA ALA A 76 -5.66 -1.87 -4.64
C ALA A 76 -4.63 -0.95 -3.93
N ARG A 77 -3.73 -0.30 -4.66
CA ARG A 77 -2.78 0.67 -4.09
C ARG A 77 -3.48 1.87 -3.45
N LEU A 78 -4.52 2.40 -4.08
CA LEU A 78 -5.30 3.50 -3.50
C LEU A 78 -6.07 3.03 -2.26
N HIS A 79 -6.64 1.82 -2.26
CA HIS A 79 -7.27 1.23 -1.08
C HIS A 79 -6.27 1.08 0.08
N VAL A 80 -5.05 0.62 -0.20
CA VAL A 80 -4.00 0.54 0.82
C VAL A 80 -3.66 1.92 1.37
N ALA A 81 -3.52 2.93 0.52
CA ALA A 81 -3.26 4.30 0.96
C ALA A 81 -4.38 4.82 1.87
N ALA A 82 -5.65 4.60 1.50
CA ALA A 82 -6.81 4.98 2.32
C ALA A 82 -6.85 4.22 3.65
N THR A 83 -6.54 2.91 3.65
CA THR A 83 -6.43 2.10 4.86
C THR A 83 -5.35 2.64 5.80
N CYS A 84 -4.19 3.04 5.27
CA CYS A 84 -3.12 3.67 6.06
C CYS A 84 -3.60 4.97 6.73
N VAL A 85 -4.37 5.79 6.03
CA VAL A 85 -4.96 7.02 6.59
C VAL A 85 -5.94 6.69 7.71
N GLY A 86 -6.82 5.70 7.52
CA GLY A 86 -7.77 5.26 8.55
C GLY A 86 -7.07 4.74 9.80
N GLN A 87 -6.04 3.94 9.65
CA GLN A 87 -5.25 3.45 10.79
C GLN A 87 -4.44 4.56 11.48
N ALA A 88 -3.92 5.52 10.73
CA ALA A 88 -3.26 6.69 11.31
C ALA A 88 -4.23 7.52 12.15
N ILE A 89 -5.46 7.74 11.68
CA ILE A 89 -6.52 8.43 12.46
C ILE A 89 -6.77 7.70 13.77
N ARG A 90 -6.92 6.36 13.75
CA ARG A 90 -7.13 5.56 14.96
C ARG A 90 -5.97 5.72 15.94
N LEU A 91 -4.74 5.56 15.49
CA LEU A 91 -3.54 5.68 16.33
C LEU A 91 -3.38 7.09 16.92
N ILE A 92 -3.68 8.14 16.12
CA ILE A 92 -3.64 9.53 16.60
C ILE A 92 -4.71 9.75 17.69
N THR A 93 -5.91 9.20 17.53
CA THR A 93 -6.95 9.27 18.54
C THR A 93 -6.49 8.62 19.85
N GLU A 94 -6.01 7.37 19.79
CA GLU A 94 -5.54 6.63 20.98
C GLU A 94 -4.44 7.40 21.75
N MET A 95 -3.38 7.82 21.05
CA MET A 95 -2.27 8.51 21.71
C MET A 95 -2.66 9.90 22.21
N THR A 96 -3.59 10.61 21.54
CA THR A 96 -4.08 11.93 21.98
C THR A 96 -4.93 11.82 23.23
N GLU A 97 -5.85 10.85 23.27
CA GLU A 97 -6.67 10.59 24.44
C GLU A 97 -5.82 10.20 25.64
N TYR A 98 -4.84 9.34 25.44
CA TYR A 98 -3.90 8.96 26.50
C TYR A 98 -3.11 10.17 27.00
N ALA A 99 -2.50 10.95 26.10
CA ALA A 99 -1.69 12.10 26.44
C ALA A 99 -2.49 13.21 27.16
N SER A 100 -3.79 13.32 26.91
CA SER A 100 -4.67 14.29 27.55
C SER A 100 -5.04 13.92 29.00
N LYS A 101 -4.90 12.65 29.39
CA LYS A 101 -5.33 12.12 30.70
C LYS A 101 -4.16 11.72 31.58
N ARG A 102 -3.08 11.20 30.98
CA ARG A 102 -1.93 10.70 31.73
C ARG A 102 -1.12 11.84 32.33
N GLU A 103 -0.85 11.77 33.61
CA GLU A 103 -0.03 12.75 34.32
C GLU A 103 1.32 12.14 34.74
N GLN A 104 2.38 12.89 34.56
CA GLN A 104 3.73 12.64 35.05
C GLN A 104 4.43 13.97 35.32
N PHE A 105 5.33 13.98 36.31
CA PHE A 105 6.08 15.19 36.68
C PHE A 105 5.18 16.40 36.97
N GLY A 106 4.01 16.16 37.57
CA GLY A 106 3.08 17.19 38.03
C GLY A 106 2.18 17.83 36.96
N LYS A 107 2.17 17.30 35.72
CA LYS A 107 1.30 17.77 34.66
C LYS A 107 0.94 16.66 33.66
N ARG A 108 -0.05 16.91 32.78
CA ARG A 108 -0.42 15.99 31.71
C ARG A 108 0.72 15.82 30.73
N ILE A 109 0.93 14.59 30.26
CA ILE A 109 2.07 14.35 29.35
C ILE A 109 1.93 15.09 28.01
N GLY A 110 0.71 15.38 27.54
CA GLY A 110 0.47 16.18 26.34
C GLY A 110 0.97 17.62 26.43
N GLU A 111 1.27 18.12 27.64
CA GLU A 111 1.82 19.46 27.86
C GLU A 111 3.36 19.51 27.72
N PHE A 112 4.02 18.36 27.55
CA PHE A 112 5.45 18.32 27.23
C PHE A 112 5.68 18.53 25.74
N GLY A 113 6.61 19.42 25.40
CA GLY A 113 6.89 19.79 24.01
C GLY A 113 7.25 18.61 23.11
N GLN A 114 7.94 17.60 23.61
CA GLN A 114 8.29 16.40 22.86
C GLN A 114 7.04 15.55 22.51
N ILE A 115 6.10 15.43 23.43
CA ILE A 115 4.84 14.71 23.19
C ILE A 115 3.97 15.52 22.22
N ALA A 116 3.83 16.83 22.46
CA ALA A 116 3.07 17.72 21.58
C ALA A 116 3.61 17.69 20.14
N ALA A 117 4.93 17.64 19.94
CA ALA A 117 5.55 17.50 18.63
C ALA A 117 5.17 16.19 17.94
N MET A 118 5.23 15.05 18.65
CA MET A 118 4.82 13.74 18.09
C MET A 118 3.36 13.72 17.65
N LEU A 119 2.45 14.34 18.42
CA LEU A 119 1.04 14.47 18.08
C LEU A 119 0.84 15.37 16.84
N ALA A 120 1.49 16.52 16.82
CA ALA A 120 1.38 17.50 15.74
C ALA A 120 1.92 16.96 14.41
N ASP A 121 3.11 16.35 14.43
CA ASP A 121 3.72 15.72 13.25
C ASP A 121 2.83 14.61 12.69
N SER A 122 2.28 13.77 13.58
CA SER A 122 1.40 12.68 13.16
C SER A 122 0.13 13.19 12.50
N GLN A 123 -0.48 14.24 13.06
CA GLN A 123 -1.67 14.88 12.50
C GLN A 123 -1.37 15.54 11.15
N ALA A 124 -0.24 16.26 11.01
CA ALA A 124 0.15 16.92 9.78
C ALA A 124 0.43 15.91 8.65
N GLU A 125 1.19 14.86 8.95
CA GLU A 125 1.49 13.80 7.99
C GLU A 125 0.22 13.04 7.57
N MET A 126 -0.67 12.72 8.49
CA MET A 126 -1.95 12.08 8.17
C MET A 126 -2.82 12.96 7.29
N ALA A 127 -2.92 14.26 7.57
CA ALA A 127 -3.68 15.21 6.76
C ALA A 127 -3.15 15.29 5.32
N ALA A 128 -1.83 15.32 5.14
CA ALA A 128 -1.19 15.27 3.82
C ALA A 128 -1.51 13.96 3.08
N GLY A 129 -1.40 12.82 3.75
CA GLY A 129 -1.74 11.51 3.16
C GLY A 129 -3.21 11.42 2.77
N ARG A 130 -4.10 11.94 3.62
CA ARG A 130 -5.54 12.01 3.31
C ARG A 130 -5.83 12.87 2.08
N ALA A 131 -5.16 14.00 1.93
CA ALA A 131 -5.33 14.88 0.77
C ALA A 131 -4.90 14.16 -0.53
N LEU A 132 -3.75 13.47 -0.53
CA LEU A 132 -3.30 12.66 -1.67
C LEU A 132 -4.30 11.56 -2.05
N CYS A 133 -4.82 10.83 -1.05
CA CYS A 133 -5.82 9.78 -1.30
C CYS A 133 -7.11 10.35 -1.90
N LEU A 134 -7.61 11.46 -1.36
CA LEU A 134 -8.84 12.09 -1.84
C LEU A 134 -8.69 12.66 -3.24
N ASP A 135 -7.54 13.20 -3.58
CA ASP A 135 -7.26 13.69 -4.92
C ASP A 135 -7.27 12.54 -5.95
N CYS A 136 -6.54 11.46 -5.69
CA CYS A 136 -6.59 10.27 -6.52
C CYS A 136 -8.01 9.70 -6.65
N ALA A 137 -8.77 9.64 -5.54
CA ALA A 137 -10.14 9.11 -5.56
C ALA A 137 -11.06 9.95 -6.44
N LYS A 138 -11.00 11.28 -6.36
CA LYS A 138 -11.78 12.20 -7.21
C LYS A 138 -11.47 12.02 -8.70
N GLN A 139 -10.20 11.82 -9.05
CA GLN A 139 -9.81 11.55 -10.43
C GLN A 139 -10.39 10.21 -10.91
N PHE A 140 -10.38 9.16 -10.09
CA PHE A 140 -11.05 7.89 -10.43
C PHE A 140 -12.55 8.07 -10.66
N ASP A 141 -13.23 8.80 -9.78
CA ASP A 141 -14.68 9.03 -9.88
C ASP A 141 -15.04 9.87 -11.12
N ALA A 142 -14.17 10.78 -11.54
CA ALA A 142 -14.33 11.54 -12.79
C ALA A 142 -14.07 10.69 -14.05
N GLY A 143 -13.60 9.48 -13.91
CA GLY A 143 -13.25 8.58 -15.02
C GLY A 143 -11.91 8.92 -15.68
N ASP A 144 -11.12 9.74 -15.06
CA ASP A 144 -9.80 10.15 -15.54
C ASP A 144 -8.80 8.99 -15.54
N GLN A 145 -7.87 9.03 -16.48
CA GLN A 145 -6.70 8.17 -16.42
C GLN A 145 -5.71 8.77 -15.41
N ILE A 146 -5.78 8.30 -14.16
CA ILE A 146 -4.87 8.81 -13.13
C ILE A 146 -3.43 8.45 -13.51
N PRO A 147 -2.52 9.42 -13.52
CA PRO A 147 -1.11 9.14 -13.71
C PRO A 147 -0.62 8.11 -12.69
N PHE A 148 0.09 7.11 -13.18
CA PHE A 148 0.63 6.05 -12.32
C PHE A 148 1.51 6.60 -11.18
N ILE A 149 2.19 7.73 -11.43
CA ILE A 149 3.05 8.41 -10.46
C ILE A 149 2.26 8.91 -9.24
N ASP A 150 1.02 9.39 -9.43
CA ASP A 150 0.21 9.93 -8.34
C ASP A 150 -0.27 8.82 -7.41
N ILE A 151 -0.73 7.70 -7.97
CA ILE A 151 -1.13 6.50 -7.21
C ILE A 151 0.07 5.91 -6.46
N ALA A 152 1.23 5.82 -7.13
CA ALA A 152 2.45 5.31 -6.52
C ALA A 152 2.93 6.22 -5.38
N SER A 153 2.82 7.55 -5.55
CA SER A 153 3.17 8.55 -4.55
C SER A 153 2.23 8.49 -3.34
N ALA A 154 0.92 8.39 -3.57
CA ALA A 154 -0.07 8.25 -2.50
C ALA A 154 0.19 6.97 -1.67
N LYS A 155 0.39 5.83 -2.34
CA LYS A 155 0.69 4.56 -1.67
C LYS A 155 1.99 4.61 -0.89
N LEU A 156 3.06 5.12 -1.48
CA LEU A 156 4.37 5.25 -0.84
C LEU A 156 4.28 6.15 0.39
N PHE A 157 3.75 7.36 0.22
CA PHE A 157 3.64 8.33 1.31
C PHE A 157 2.82 7.77 2.48
N CYS A 158 1.61 7.26 2.21
CA CYS A 158 0.70 6.81 3.25
C CYS A 158 1.22 5.60 4.01
N SER A 159 1.87 4.63 3.34
CA SER A 159 2.43 3.45 4.00
C SER A 159 3.65 3.77 4.88
N GLU A 160 4.49 4.70 4.48
CA GLU A 160 5.60 5.21 5.30
C GLU A 160 5.09 6.08 6.46
N MET A 161 4.12 6.94 6.20
CA MET A 161 3.49 7.82 7.19
C MET A 161 2.86 7.01 8.33
N VAL A 162 2.00 6.03 8.02
CA VAL A 162 1.32 5.25 9.08
C VAL A 162 2.30 4.47 9.94
N SER A 163 3.43 4.02 9.37
CA SER A 163 4.48 3.35 10.13
C SER A 163 5.14 4.30 11.15
N ARG A 164 5.40 5.57 10.77
CA ARG A 164 5.92 6.58 11.69
C ARG A 164 4.90 6.96 12.76
N VAL A 165 3.62 7.08 12.38
CA VAL A 165 2.53 7.36 13.34
C VAL A 165 2.39 6.23 14.36
N ALA A 166 2.48 4.97 13.92
CA ALA A 166 2.41 3.81 14.81
C ALA A 166 3.58 3.77 15.81
N ASP A 167 4.79 4.07 15.34
CA ASP A 167 5.97 4.15 16.20
C ASP A 167 5.81 5.25 17.27
N ARG A 168 5.35 6.44 16.86
CA ARG A 168 5.07 7.53 17.79
C ARG A 168 3.96 7.18 18.79
N ALA A 169 2.92 6.43 18.37
CA ALA A 169 1.85 6.02 19.26
C ALA A 169 2.34 5.09 20.37
N VAL A 170 3.18 4.10 20.02
CA VAL A 170 3.86 3.26 21.03
C VAL A 170 4.70 4.12 21.96
N GLN A 171 5.48 5.05 21.44
CA GLN A 171 6.35 5.91 22.22
C GLN A 171 5.58 6.83 23.18
N VAL A 172 4.51 7.48 22.72
CA VAL A 172 3.65 8.36 23.53
C VAL A 172 2.97 7.59 24.66
N MET A 173 2.48 6.39 24.36
CA MET A 173 1.78 5.55 25.36
C MET A 173 2.75 4.76 26.25
N GLY A 174 4.04 4.68 25.89
CA GLY A 174 5.04 4.00 26.68
C GLY A 174 4.70 2.53 26.93
N GLY A 175 4.84 2.05 28.17
CA GLY A 175 4.55 0.66 28.54
C GLY A 175 3.14 0.21 28.15
N LEU A 176 2.12 1.06 28.23
CA LEU A 176 0.77 0.75 27.81
C LEU A 176 0.69 0.50 26.29
N GLY A 177 1.41 1.28 25.49
CA GLY A 177 1.51 1.11 24.05
C GLY A 177 2.29 -0.13 23.60
N TYR A 178 2.92 -0.86 24.53
CA TYR A 178 3.71 -2.06 24.29
C TYR A 178 3.06 -3.35 24.77
N MET A 179 1.99 -3.25 25.57
CA MET A 179 1.29 -4.39 26.18
C MET A 179 0.00 -4.71 25.41
N GLU A 180 -0.06 -5.89 24.78
CA GLU A 180 -1.18 -6.32 23.92
C GLU A 180 -2.51 -6.45 24.67
N ASP A 181 -2.48 -6.91 25.92
CA ASP A 181 -3.68 -7.12 26.72
C ASP A 181 -4.32 -5.82 27.23
N LEU A 182 -3.60 -4.68 27.09
CA LEU A 182 -4.00 -3.40 27.67
C LEU A 182 -4.34 -2.32 26.65
N SER A 183 -3.89 -2.46 25.41
CA SER A 183 -4.18 -1.51 24.32
C SER A 183 -4.11 -2.15 22.95
N ASP A 184 -4.81 -1.55 21.97
CA ASP A 184 -4.75 -1.97 20.56
C ASP A 184 -3.47 -1.54 19.83
N VAL A 185 -2.70 -0.63 20.42
CA VAL A 185 -1.54 -0.02 19.76
C VAL A 185 -0.47 -1.03 19.34
N PRO A 186 -0.08 -2.04 20.17
CA PRO A 186 0.90 -3.05 19.76
C PRO A 186 0.44 -3.84 18.54
N ARG A 187 -0.84 -4.21 18.48
CA ARG A 187 -1.42 -4.91 17.33
C ARG A 187 -1.39 -4.03 16.08
N LEU A 188 -1.87 -2.80 16.18
CA LEU A 188 -1.85 -1.84 15.07
C LEU A 188 -0.42 -1.56 14.57
N PHE A 189 0.56 -1.46 15.47
CA PHE A 189 1.97 -1.31 15.10
C PHE A 189 2.48 -2.47 14.23
N ARG A 190 2.11 -3.72 14.57
CA ARG A 190 2.48 -4.90 13.77
C ARG A 190 1.72 -4.93 12.43
N ASP A 191 0.44 -4.61 12.46
CA ASP A 191 -0.43 -4.65 11.27
C ASP A 191 0.02 -3.67 10.19
N VAL A 192 0.35 -2.44 10.55
CA VAL A 192 0.76 -1.41 9.58
C VAL A 192 2.08 -1.73 8.89
N ARG A 193 2.91 -2.60 9.47
CA ARG A 193 4.20 -2.96 8.89
C ARG A 193 4.09 -3.60 7.51
N LEU A 194 2.98 -4.30 7.26
CA LEU A 194 2.70 -4.97 5.98
C LEU A 194 2.51 -3.99 4.83
N PHE A 195 1.95 -2.79 5.09
CA PHE A 195 1.64 -1.81 4.04
C PHE A 195 2.86 -1.31 3.27
N ARG A 196 4.05 -1.45 3.81
CA ARG A 196 5.32 -1.14 3.13
C ARG A 196 5.82 -2.28 2.23
N ILE A 197 5.16 -3.46 2.25
CA ILE A 197 5.59 -4.68 1.57
C ILE A 197 4.66 -5.03 0.41
N PHE A 198 3.37 -5.20 0.68
CA PHE A 198 2.41 -5.68 -0.33
C PHE A 198 1.92 -4.55 -1.26
N GLU A 199 1.21 -4.91 -2.33
CA GLU A 199 0.76 -4.00 -3.39
C GLU A 199 1.89 -3.14 -4.00
N GLY A 200 3.09 -3.72 -4.00
CA GLY A 200 4.34 -3.09 -4.41
C GLY A 200 5.07 -2.43 -3.24
N ALA A 201 6.19 -3.03 -2.87
CA ALA A 201 7.02 -2.54 -1.77
C ALA A 201 7.44 -1.07 -1.97
N SER A 202 7.75 -0.38 -0.88
CA SER A 202 8.17 1.04 -0.91
C SER A 202 9.28 1.29 -1.94
N GLN A 203 10.28 0.41 -2.02
CA GLN A 203 11.39 0.52 -2.96
C GLN A 203 10.94 0.35 -4.42
N VAL A 204 9.95 -0.48 -4.66
CA VAL A 204 9.35 -0.64 -6.00
C VAL A 204 8.59 0.63 -6.40
N GLN A 205 7.84 1.25 -5.47
CA GLN A 205 7.15 2.52 -5.74
C GLN A 205 8.16 3.63 -6.01
N GLN A 206 9.21 3.76 -5.20
CA GLN A 206 10.30 4.72 -5.41
C GLN A 206 10.94 4.59 -6.79
N GLY A 207 11.30 3.36 -7.19
CA GLY A 207 11.87 3.10 -8.51
C GLY A 207 10.91 3.40 -9.67
N ASN A 208 9.62 3.19 -9.47
CA ASN A 208 8.59 3.50 -10.47
C ASN A 208 8.39 5.00 -10.63
N ILE A 209 8.32 5.74 -9.52
CA ILE A 209 8.22 7.21 -9.52
C ILE A 209 9.42 7.81 -10.23
N ALA A 210 10.63 7.42 -9.83
CA ALA A 210 11.88 7.93 -10.43
C ALA A 210 11.95 7.67 -11.94
N ARG A 211 11.56 6.45 -12.38
CA ARG A 211 11.53 6.11 -13.82
C ARG A 211 10.51 6.94 -14.60
N SER A 212 9.34 7.22 -14.02
CA SER A 212 8.33 8.07 -14.65
C SER A 212 8.87 9.48 -14.85
N MET A 213 9.45 10.07 -13.80
CA MET A 213 10.04 11.41 -13.85
C MET A 213 11.13 11.52 -14.92
N MET A 214 12.04 10.54 -15.00
CA MET A 214 13.10 10.53 -16.00
C MET A 214 12.58 10.37 -17.43
N LYS A 215 11.49 9.62 -17.62
CA LYS A 215 10.85 9.45 -18.94
C LYS A 215 10.23 10.76 -19.41
N ASP A 216 9.56 11.49 -18.54
CA ASP A 216 8.93 12.77 -18.86
C ASP A 216 9.98 13.82 -19.25
N LEU A 217 11.12 13.87 -18.54
CA LEU A 217 12.24 14.75 -18.89
C LEU A 217 12.84 14.42 -20.26
N SER A 218 12.96 13.13 -20.61
CA SER A 218 13.48 12.72 -21.93
C SER A 218 12.56 13.15 -23.08
N LEU A 219 11.24 13.20 -22.87
CA LEU A 219 10.28 13.67 -23.87
C LEU A 219 10.37 15.20 -24.07
N ILE A 220 10.64 15.97 -23.02
CA ILE A 220 10.83 17.43 -23.10
C ILE A 220 12.10 17.74 -23.92
N HIS A 221 13.19 17.02 -23.71
CA HIS A 221 14.44 17.24 -24.47
C HIS A 221 14.33 16.83 -25.94
N ILE A 222 13.43 15.91 -26.31
CA ILE A 222 13.20 15.53 -27.71
C ILE A 222 12.33 16.58 -28.43
N SER A 223 11.42 17.26 -27.72
CA SER A 223 10.52 18.26 -28.28
C SER A 223 11.13 19.67 -28.41
N GLU A 224 12.22 19.96 -27.71
CA GLU A 224 13.02 21.18 -27.85
C GLU A 224 14.42 20.85 -28.37
N PRO A 225 14.64 20.89 -29.70
CA PRO A 225 16.01 20.82 -30.22
C PRO A 225 16.74 22.09 -29.78
N THR A 226 17.74 21.92 -28.91
CA THR A 226 18.65 22.99 -28.49
C THR A 226 19.23 23.64 -29.74
N ARG A 227 18.78 24.82 -30.12
CA ARG A 227 19.52 25.68 -31.04
C ARG A 227 20.77 26.16 -30.30
N LEU A 228 21.86 25.42 -30.44
CA LEU A 228 23.16 25.99 -30.19
C LEU A 228 23.38 27.02 -31.30
N SER A 229 23.16 28.27 -31.00
CA SER A 229 23.63 29.39 -31.84
C SER A 229 25.14 29.47 -31.71
N ALA A 230 25.81 29.28 -32.82
CA ALA A 230 27.23 29.57 -33.00
C ALA A 230 27.57 31.02 -32.75
#